data_a37481459f48417341e614476064b153
#
_entry.id   a37481459f48417341e614476064b153
#
_cell.length_a   1.000
_cell.length_b   1.000
_cell.length_c   1.000
_cell.angle_alpha   90.00
_cell.angle_beta   90.00
_cell.angle_gamma   90.00
#
_symmetry.space_group_name_H-M   'P 1'
#
loop_
_entity.id
_entity.type
_entity.pdbx_description
1 polymer ?
#
loop_
_entity_poly.entity_id
_entity_poly.type
_entity_poly.pdbx_seq_one_letter_code
_entity_poly.pdbx_strand_id
1 'polypeptide(L)'
;EMCIRDSINTVTITAQILNTKDVDLSFQTKGTVASGYTLKEITYSPKKVRIKGETDVLNKVAKIAIPDDVLDMSGATEDVETTVDITSYLPDRTSLVLAADAKVEVKVKVEPITTKTFEVDASAFTLENIPDATKAKITEDTIQVEVTGAESDIKKLSADDITGTVNLQGYGNGEHNIAADIDVDNELYQVKTVRIPVKMTAEDTEIKSTESSKKSASKTE
;
A
#
# COMPACT_ATOMS: atom_id res chain seq x y z
N GLU A 1 86.99 24.87 14.63
CA GLU A 1 86.01 24.86 13.54
C GLU A 1 84.83 23.98 13.96
N MET A 2 83.69 24.62 14.17
CA MET A 2 82.49 23.99 14.61
C MET A 2 81.63 23.73 13.33
N CYS A 3 81.63 22.50 12.83
CA CYS A 3 80.79 22.12 11.71
C CYS A 3 79.34 21.98 12.17
N ILE A 4 78.52 22.97 11.93
CA ILE A 4 77.10 22.89 12.04
C ILE A 4 76.61 22.08 10.83
N ARG A 5 76.32 20.81 11.01
CA ARG A 5 75.55 20.03 10.06
C ARG A 5 74.11 20.42 10.17
N ASP A 6 73.72 21.27 9.29
CA ASP A 6 72.30 21.64 9.11
C ASP A 6 71.61 20.44 8.42
N SER A 7 71.01 19.58 9.26
CA SER A 7 70.16 18.47 8.76
C SER A 7 68.82 19.06 8.41
N ILE A 8 68.61 19.30 7.11
CA ILE A 8 67.29 19.69 6.60
C ILE A 8 66.39 18.45 6.70
N ASN A 9 65.70 18.33 7.81
CA ASN A 9 64.60 17.35 7.95
C ASN A 9 63.38 17.84 7.20
N THR A 10 63.23 17.40 5.94
CA THR A 10 62.03 17.65 5.16
C THR A 10 60.93 16.72 5.64
N VAL A 11 59.88 17.25 6.21
CA VAL A 11 58.65 16.51 6.54
C VAL A 11 57.65 16.76 5.40
N THR A 12 57.33 15.72 4.66
CA THR A 12 56.27 15.76 3.67
C THR A 12 54.95 15.45 4.35
N ILE A 13 54.02 16.39 4.36
CA ILE A 13 52.70 16.22 4.88
C ILE A 13 51.75 16.09 3.67
N THR A 14 51.13 14.91 3.53
CA THR A 14 50.08 14.68 2.53
C THR A 14 48.74 14.85 3.21
N ALA A 15 47.98 15.88 2.85
CA ALA A 15 46.60 16.08 3.32
C ALA A 15 45.62 15.66 2.23
N GLN A 16 44.73 14.74 2.55
CA GLN A 16 43.62 14.36 1.69
C GLN A 16 42.36 15.06 2.16
N ILE A 17 41.73 15.82 1.26
CA ILE A 17 40.44 16.47 1.54
C ILE A 17 39.34 15.49 1.14
N LEU A 18 38.52 15.10 2.10
CA LEU A 18 37.34 14.25 1.88
C LEU A 18 36.09 15.11 2.02
N ASN A 19 35.15 14.92 1.11
CA ASN A 19 33.81 15.48 1.21
C ASN A 19 32.89 14.57 2.01
N THR A 20 31.76 15.09 2.44
CA THR A 20 30.76 14.33 3.18
C THR A 20 29.41 14.38 2.46
N LYS A 21 28.63 13.31 2.59
CA LYS A 21 27.28 13.18 2.04
C LYS A 21 26.40 12.43 3.01
N ASP A 22 25.16 12.91 3.20
CA ASP A 22 24.11 12.17 3.90
C ASP A 22 23.47 11.19 2.91
N VAL A 23 23.39 9.93 3.27
CA VAL A 23 22.91 8.85 2.41
C VAL A 23 21.86 8.04 3.16
N ASP A 24 20.76 7.74 2.46
CA ASP A 24 19.66 6.92 2.99
C ASP A 24 20.10 5.44 3.09
N LEU A 25 19.65 4.79 4.16
CA LEU A 25 19.76 3.34 4.31
C LEU A 25 18.52 2.68 3.71
N SER A 26 18.70 1.46 3.18
CA SER A 26 17.60 0.65 2.66
C SER A 26 17.81 -0.79 3.09
N PHE A 27 16.89 -1.32 3.87
CA PHE A 27 16.88 -2.71 4.32
C PHE A 27 15.88 -3.52 3.50
N GLN A 28 16.23 -4.77 3.26
CA GLN A 28 15.38 -5.79 2.65
C GLN A 28 15.31 -6.98 3.59
N THR A 29 14.23 -7.75 3.51
CA THR A 29 14.04 -8.97 4.29
C THR A 29 14.06 -10.18 3.39
N LYS A 30 14.60 -11.28 3.90
CA LYS A 30 14.57 -12.59 3.27
C LYS A 30 13.55 -13.49 3.95
N GLY A 31 13.02 -14.44 3.18
CA GLY A 31 12.09 -15.43 3.68
C GLY A 31 10.65 -14.91 3.80
N THR A 32 9.78 -15.78 4.24
CA THR A 32 8.36 -15.49 4.48
C THR A 32 8.05 -15.75 5.94
N VAL A 33 7.27 -14.87 6.55
CA VAL A 33 6.74 -15.05 7.91
C VAL A 33 5.90 -16.33 8.00
N ALA A 34 5.63 -16.80 9.20
CA ALA A 34 4.79 -18.00 9.42
C ALA A 34 3.40 -17.84 8.79
N SER A 35 2.81 -18.97 8.42
CA SER A 35 1.42 -18.98 7.92
C SER A 35 0.48 -18.37 8.96
N GLY A 36 -0.41 -17.49 8.51
CA GLY A 36 -1.30 -16.72 9.38
C GLY A 36 -0.69 -15.46 9.97
N TYR A 37 0.49 -15.08 9.53
CA TYR A 37 1.16 -13.82 9.90
C TYR A 37 1.52 -13.01 8.66
N THR A 38 1.72 -11.71 8.85
CA THR A 38 2.18 -10.80 7.81
C THR A 38 3.24 -9.86 8.33
N LEU A 39 4.16 -9.47 7.47
CA LEU A 39 5.12 -8.42 7.76
C LEU A 39 4.40 -7.09 7.61
N LYS A 40 4.37 -6.31 8.69
CA LYS A 40 3.66 -5.02 8.72
C LYS A 40 4.54 -3.86 8.34
N GLU A 41 5.68 -3.73 8.97
CA GLU A 41 6.56 -2.58 8.82
C GLU A 41 8.00 -2.95 9.17
N ILE A 42 8.94 -2.31 8.48
CA ILE A 42 10.37 -2.32 8.81
C ILE A 42 10.74 -0.92 9.26
N THR A 43 11.13 -0.78 10.52
CA THR A 43 11.62 0.47 11.08
C THR A 43 13.10 0.34 11.44
N TYR A 44 13.85 1.37 11.25
CA TYR A 44 15.27 1.38 11.60
C TYR A 44 15.76 2.78 11.95
N SER A 45 16.76 2.83 12.79
CA SER A 45 17.37 4.08 13.27
C SER A 45 18.89 3.93 13.36
N PRO A 46 19.66 4.89 12.78
CA PRO A 46 19.24 6.06 12.02
C PRO A 46 18.73 5.71 10.60
N LYS A 47 17.86 6.55 10.04
CA LYS A 47 17.39 6.38 8.64
C LYS A 47 18.42 6.84 7.59
N LYS A 48 19.30 7.79 8.00
CA LYS A 48 20.37 8.36 7.17
C LYS A 48 21.66 8.31 7.93
N VAL A 49 22.74 8.08 7.22
CA VAL A 49 24.10 8.14 7.78
C VAL A 49 24.95 9.09 6.95
N ARG A 50 25.90 9.73 7.63
CA ARG A 50 26.84 10.61 6.95
C ARG A 50 28.11 9.86 6.64
N ILE A 51 28.41 9.75 5.35
CA ILE A 51 29.64 9.15 4.83
C ILE A 51 30.62 10.23 4.35
N LYS A 52 31.91 9.89 4.38
CA LYS A 52 32.98 10.71 3.81
C LYS A 52 33.74 9.92 2.76
N GLY A 53 34.22 10.62 1.74
CA GLY A 53 34.96 10.00 0.63
C GLY A 53 35.33 11.06 -0.43
N GLU A 54 35.91 10.57 -1.53
CA GLU A 54 36.18 11.41 -2.69
C GLU A 54 34.87 11.84 -3.38
N THR A 55 34.82 13.04 -3.94
CA THR A 55 33.62 13.61 -4.57
C THR A 55 33.02 12.69 -5.63
N ASP A 56 33.88 12.14 -6.49
CA ASP A 56 33.45 11.27 -7.60
C ASP A 56 32.82 9.97 -7.14
N VAL A 57 33.25 9.47 -5.98
CA VAL A 57 32.67 8.28 -5.34
C VAL A 57 31.33 8.64 -4.72
N LEU A 58 31.29 9.71 -3.91
CA LEU A 58 30.07 10.13 -3.22
C LEU A 58 28.92 10.48 -4.19
N ASN A 59 29.23 11.05 -5.35
CA ASN A 59 28.21 11.40 -6.36
C ASN A 59 27.49 10.16 -6.91
N LYS A 60 28.14 9.00 -6.93
CA LYS A 60 27.57 7.73 -7.40
C LYS A 60 26.72 7.02 -6.35
N VAL A 61 26.89 7.38 -5.09
CA VAL A 61 26.16 6.74 -3.99
C VAL A 61 24.79 7.40 -3.82
N ALA A 62 23.72 6.71 -4.21
CA ALA A 62 22.35 7.17 -4.00
C ALA A 62 21.80 6.71 -2.64
N LYS A 63 22.03 5.44 -2.28
CA LYS A 63 21.59 4.80 -1.04
C LYS A 63 22.56 3.70 -0.66
N ILE A 64 22.60 3.31 0.60
CA ILE A 64 23.30 2.12 1.09
C ILE A 64 22.24 1.03 1.23
N ALA A 65 22.33 0.02 0.36
CA ALA A 65 21.45 -1.13 0.41
C ALA A 65 22.06 -2.23 1.26
N ILE A 66 21.34 -2.63 2.30
CA ILE A 66 21.69 -3.77 3.14
C ILE A 66 21.01 -5.00 2.54
N PRO A 67 21.78 -6.09 2.25
CA PRO A 67 21.23 -7.30 1.65
C PRO A 67 20.14 -7.93 2.51
N ASP A 68 19.29 -8.72 1.87
CA ASP A 68 18.13 -9.38 2.48
C ASP A 68 18.52 -10.52 3.44
N ASP A 69 19.68 -11.12 3.27
CA ASP A 69 20.21 -12.20 4.12
C ASP A 69 20.50 -11.76 5.57
N VAL A 70 20.59 -10.46 5.81
CA VAL A 70 20.80 -9.87 7.14
C VAL A 70 19.54 -9.95 8.01
N LEU A 71 18.37 -9.92 7.38
CA LEU A 71 17.06 -9.93 8.05
C LEU A 71 16.24 -11.12 7.56
N ASP A 72 16.51 -12.31 8.11
CA ASP A 72 15.76 -13.53 7.79
C ASP A 72 14.47 -13.59 8.63
N MET A 73 13.33 -13.47 7.94
CA MET A 73 12.00 -13.52 8.52
C MET A 73 11.32 -14.89 8.38
N SER A 74 12.08 -15.92 7.96
CA SER A 74 11.53 -17.26 7.72
C SER A 74 10.87 -17.85 8.96
N GLY A 75 9.54 -18.04 8.90
CA GLY A 75 8.76 -18.61 9.98
C GLY A 75 8.55 -17.69 11.19
N ALA A 76 8.85 -16.39 11.08
CA ALA A 76 8.64 -15.45 12.18
C ALA A 76 7.16 -15.31 12.54
N THR A 77 6.87 -15.30 13.84
CA THR A 77 5.54 -15.13 14.44
C THR A 77 5.47 -13.93 15.38
N GLU A 78 6.62 -13.31 15.65
CA GLU A 78 6.78 -12.18 16.55
C GLU A 78 7.67 -11.12 15.90
N ASP A 79 7.66 -9.92 16.47
CA ASP A 79 8.55 -8.84 16.05
C ASP A 79 10.02 -9.27 16.17
N VAL A 80 10.81 -8.94 15.15
CA VAL A 80 12.25 -9.20 15.14
C VAL A 80 13.00 -7.90 15.34
N GLU A 81 13.80 -7.83 16.41
CA GLU A 81 14.66 -6.69 16.70
C GLU A 81 16.12 -7.14 16.59
N THR A 82 16.91 -6.42 15.82
CA THR A 82 18.34 -6.72 15.64
C THR A 82 19.14 -5.46 15.43
N THR A 83 20.42 -5.52 15.75
CA THR A 83 21.39 -4.44 15.45
C THR A 83 22.29 -4.89 14.32
N VAL A 84 22.32 -4.11 13.25
CA VAL A 84 23.11 -4.39 12.06
C VAL A 84 24.30 -3.44 12.00
N ASP A 85 25.50 -4.01 11.81
CA ASP A 85 26.70 -3.22 11.53
C ASP A 85 26.78 -2.96 10.02
N ILE A 86 26.61 -1.70 9.64
CA ILE A 86 26.55 -1.28 8.24
C ILE A 86 27.95 -1.03 7.63
N THR A 87 29.01 -1.14 8.41
CA THR A 87 30.38 -0.83 7.94
C THR A 87 30.77 -1.68 6.74
N SER A 88 30.36 -2.96 6.72
CA SER A 88 30.66 -3.91 5.64
C SER A 88 29.89 -3.63 4.34
N TYR A 89 28.87 -2.79 4.40
CA TYR A 89 27.99 -2.45 3.26
C TYR A 89 28.25 -1.06 2.71
N LEU A 90 29.24 -0.36 3.27
CA LEU A 90 29.65 0.94 2.73
C LEU A 90 30.29 0.77 1.36
N PRO A 91 30.04 1.68 0.42
CA PRO A 91 30.72 1.69 -0.86
C PRO A 91 32.23 1.82 -0.69
N ASP A 92 32.98 1.19 -1.59
CA ASP A 92 34.44 1.26 -1.62
C ASP A 92 34.94 2.70 -1.54
N ARG A 93 36.03 2.91 -0.79
CA ARG A 93 36.65 4.23 -0.56
C ARG A 93 35.77 5.24 0.18
N THR A 94 34.74 4.76 0.87
CA THR A 94 33.95 5.59 1.77
C THR A 94 34.07 5.11 3.20
N SER A 95 33.80 5.97 4.15
CA SER A 95 33.71 5.62 5.57
C SER A 95 32.71 6.52 6.28
N LEU A 96 32.21 6.05 7.41
CA LEU A 96 31.30 6.86 8.24
C LEU A 96 32.03 8.05 8.83
N VAL A 97 31.33 9.17 8.94
CA VAL A 97 31.84 10.37 9.64
C VAL A 97 31.82 10.13 11.14
N LEU A 98 30.75 9.52 11.64
CA LEU A 98 30.58 9.15 13.04
C LEU A 98 30.61 7.63 13.18
N ALA A 99 31.54 7.11 13.97
CA ALA A 99 31.63 5.66 14.21
C ALA A 99 30.39 5.08 14.92
N ALA A 100 29.65 5.91 15.66
CA ALA A 100 28.42 5.50 16.31
C ALA A 100 27.31 5.11 15.32
N ASP A 101 27.33 5.70 14.12
CA ASP A 101 26.33 5.42 13.07
C ASP A 101 26.57 4.05 12.41
N ALA A 102 27.64 3.34 12.76
CA ALA A 102 27.92 1.99 12.26
C ALA A 102 26.85 0.97 12.69
N LYS A 103 26.25 1.17 13.85
CA LYS A 103 25.25 0.28 14.42
C LYS A 103 23.85 0.83 14.20
N VAL A 104 23.07 0.15 13.38
CA VAL A 104 21.70 0.51 13.07
C VAL A 104 20.77 -0.47 13.77
N GLU A 105 19.90 0.05 14.61
CA GLU A 105 18.84 -0.74 15.22
C GLU A 105 17.72 -0.93 14.21
N VAL A 106 17.37 -2.17 13.92
CA VAL A 106 16.32 -2.56 12.98
C VAL A 106 15.25 -3.32 13.73
N LYS A 107 14.01 -2.91 13.57
CA LYS A 107 12.83 -3.58 14.06
C LYS A 107 11.89 -3.90 12.91
N VAL A 108 11.59 -5.17 12.76
CA VAL A 108 10.63 -5.68 11.80
C VAL A 108 9.37 -6.09 12.56
N LYS A 109 8.25 -5.47 12.25
CA LYS A 109 6.97 -5.74 12.90
C LYS A 109 6.23 -6.85 12.17
N VAL A 110 5.85 -7.89 12.91
CA VAL A 110 5.09 -9.04 12.42
C VAL A 110 3.76 -9.10 13.16
N GLU A 111 2.67 -9.17 12.43
CA GLU A 111 1.32 -9.22 13.00
C GLU A 111 0.56 -10.44 12.50
N PRO A 112 -0.35 -11.00 13.33
CA PRO A 112 -1.26 -12.04 12.88
C PRO A 112 -2.23 -11.51 11.84
N ILE A 113 -2.57 -12.36 10.86
CA ILE A 113 -3.63 -12.11 9.90
C ILE A 113 -4.96 -12.47 10.54
N THR A 114 -5.91 -11.56 10.49
CA THR A 114 -7.25 -11.73 11.03
C THR A 114 -8.30 -11.52 9.95
N THR A 115 -9.36 -12.31 9.99
CA THR A 115 -10.54 -12.14 9.11
C THR A 115 -11.69 -11.59 9.94
N LYS A 116 -12.36 -10.58 9.41
CA LYS A 116 -13.55 -9.98 10.03
C LYS A 116 -14.62 -9.76 8.98
N THR A 117 -15.87 -10.03 9.35
CA THR A 117 -17.04 -9.73 8.54
C THR A 117 -17.58 -8.36 8.92
N PHE A 118 -17.76 -7.51 7.92
CA PHE A 118 -18.37 -6.19 8.05
C PHE A 118 -19.76 -6.22 7.46
N GLU A 119 -20.71 -5.58 8.10
CA GLU A 119 -22.05 -5.31 7.58
C GLU A 119 -22.02 -3.93 6.93
N VAL A 120 -21.99 -3.90 5.60
CA VAL A 120 -21.88 -2.69 4.79
C VAL A 120 -23.26 -2.34 4.25
N ASP A 121 -23.67 -1.07 4.40
CA ASP A 121 -24.93 -0.60 3.87
C ASP A 121 -24.99 -0.74 2.35
N ALA A 122 -26.13 -1.16 1.81
CA ALA A 122 -26.31 -1.33 0.37
C ALA A 122 -26.08 -0.04 -0.43
N SER A 123 -26.24 1.12 0.20
CA SER A 123 -25.97 2.42 -0.42
C SER A 123 -24.49 2.70 -0.71
N ALA A 124 -23.57 1.96 -0.07
CA ALA A 124 -22.13 2.00 -0.34
C ALA A 124 -21.75 1.34 -1.69
N PHE A 125 -22.70 0.63 -2.30
CA PHE A 125 -22.49 -0.06 -3.58
C PHE A 125 -23.10 0.69 -4.74
N THR A 126 -22.29 1.00 -5.74
CA THR A 126 -22.75 1.67 -6.96
C THR A 126 -23.11 0.64 -8.03
N LEU A 127 -24.31 0.79 -8.62
CA LEU A 127 -24.74 -0.03 -9.75
C LEU A 127 -24.29 0.64 -11.05
N GLU A 128 -23.50 -0.07 -11.85
CA GLU A 128 -22.97 0.41 -13.12
C GLU A 128 -23.57 -0.33 -14.32
N ASN A 129 -23.55 0.32 -15.48
CA ASN A 129 -24.03 -0.23 -16.76
C ASN A 129 -25.48 -0.75 -16.67
N ILE A 130 -26.34 0.02 -16.02
CA ILE A 130 -27.78 -0.29 -15.98
C ILE A 130 -28.33 -0.20 -17.42
N PRO A 131 -28.98 -1.26 -17.96
CA PRO A 131 -29.55 -1.21 -19.29
C PRO A 131 -30.63 -0.13 -19.44
N ASP A 132 -30.76 0.43 -20.65
CA ASP A 132 -31.80 1.43 -20.95
C ASP A 132 -33.20 0.93 -20.59
N ALA A 133 -34.05 1.83 -20.11
CA ALA A 133 -35.42 1.57 -19.67
C ALA A 133 -35.51 0.47 -18.57
N THR A 134 -34.50 0.35 -17.72
CA THR A 134 -34.46 -0.59 -16.60
C THR A 134 -34.18 0.14 -15.30
N LYS A 135 -34.92 -0.21 -14.24
CA LYS A 135 -34.61 0.17 -12.85
C LYS A 135 -33.94 -1.01 -12.16
N ALA A 136 -32.80 -0.75 -11.54
CA ALA A 136 -32.06 -1.74 -10.76
C ALA A 136 -32.03 -1.33 -9.29
N LYS A 137 -32.23 -2.26 -8.39
CA LYS A 137 -32.14 -2.05 -6.94
C LYS A 137 -31.52 -3.26 -6.26
N ILE A 138 -30.62 -3.02 -5.31
CA ILE A 138 -30.15 -4.04 -4.38
C ILE A 138 -31.32 -4.42 -3.47
N THR A 139 -31.57 -5.70 -3.26
CA THR A 139 -32.72 -6.19 -2.51
C THR A 139 -32.49 -6.32 -1.02
N GLU A 140 -31.23 -6.34 -0.61
CA GLU A 140 -30.83 -6.36 0.80
C GLU A 140 -30.41 -4.97 1.25
N ASP A 141 -30.68 -4.63 2.50
CA ASP A 141 -30.32 -3.32 3.08
C ASP A 141 -28.84 -3.32 3.53
N THR A 142 -28.30 -4.48 3.89
CA THR A 142 -26.89 -4.66 4.31
C THR A 142 -26.25 -5.85 3.62
N ILE A 143 -25.00 -5.67 3.24
CA ILE A 143 -24.18 -6.69 2.56
C ILE A 143 -23.05 -7.12 3.48
N GLN A 144 -22.88 -8.44 3.67
CA GLN A 144 -21.77 -8.96 4.45
C GLN A 144 -20.51 -9.07 3.59
N VAL A 145 -19.45 -8.35 4.01
CA VAL A 145 -18.15 -8.33 3.35
C VAL A 145 -17.11 -8.92 4.30
N GLU A 146 -16.50 -10.03 3.89
CA GLU A 146 -15.44 -10.70 4.65
C GLU A 146 -14.08 -10.17 4.20
N VAL A 147 -13.37 -9.48 5.12
CA VAL A 147 -12.08 -8.85 4.86
C VAL A 147 -11.01 -9.50 5.72
N THR A 148 -9.89 -9.84 5.10
CA THR A 148 -8.71 -10.45 5.74
C THR A 148 -7.52 -9.51 5.61
N GLY A 149 -6.80 -9.29 6.70
CA GLY A 149 -5.63 -8.43 6.74
C GLY A 149 -4.90 -8.48 8.08
N ALA A 150 -3.88 -7.64 8.25
CA ALA A 150 -3.18 -7.52 9.52
C ALA A 150 -4.14 -7.09 10.64
N GLU A 151 -4.00 -7.66 11.83
CA GLU A 151 -4.92 -7.42 12.95
C GLU A 151 -5.09 -5.95 13.29
N SER A 152 -4.00 -5.19 13.26
CA SER A 152 -4.03 -3.75 13.57
C SER A 152 -4.79 -2.93 12.53
N ASP A 153 -4.79 -3.35 11.26
CA ASP A 153 -5.52 -2.69 10.18
C ASP A 153 -6.98 -3.05 10.21
N ILE A 154 -7.31 -4.34 10.38
CA ILE A 154 -8.68 -4.81 10.53
C ILE A 154 -9.40 -4.13 11.71
N LYS A 155 -8.68 -3.83 12.80
CA LYS A 155 -9.24 -3.10 13.94
C LYS A 155 -9.58 -1.64 13.64
N LYS A 156 -8.89 -1.01 12.69
CA LYS A 156 -9.10 0.38 12.28
C LYS A 156 -10.16 0.51 11.19
N LEU A 157 -10.33 -0.55 10.39
CA LEU A 157 -11.27 -0.57 9.28
C LEU A 157 -12.71 -0.53 9.81
N SER A 158 -13.50 0.38 9.28
CA SER A 158 -14.94 0.48 9.53
C SER A 158 -15.75 0.04 8.30
N ALA A 159 -17.04 -0.23 8.49
CA ALA A 159 -17.92 -0.55 7.37
C ALA A 159 -18.06 0.61 6.37
N ASP A 160 -17.91 1.84 6.84
CA ASP A 160 -18.01 3.06 6.01
C ASP A 160 -16.82 3.25 5.06
N ASP A 161 -15.69 2.58 5.36
CA ASP A 161 -14.49 2.60 4.52
C ASP A 161 -14.56 1.58 3.36
N ILE A 162 -15.60 0.74 3.34
CA ILE A 162 -15.79 -0.32 2.36
C ILE A 162 -16.83 0.13 1.36
N THR A 163 -16.45 0.28 0.11
CA THR A 163 -17.33 0.59 -1.00
C THR A 163 -17.22 -0.47 -2.09
N GLY A 164 -18.08 -0.41 -3.10
CA GLY A 164 -17.94 -1.34 -4.20
C GLY A 164 -18.80 -0.98 -5.39
N THR A 165 -18.55 -1.67 -6.49
CA THR A 165 -19.29 -1.52 -7.74
C THR A 165 -19.87 -2.84 -8.18
N VAL A 166 -21.10 -2.79 -8.73
CA VAL A 166 -21.78 -3.94 -9.30
C VAL A 166 -22.07 -3.64 -10.76
N ASN A 167 -21.42 -4.38 -11.63
CA ASN A 167 -21.59 -4.20 -13.07
C ASN A 167 -22.78 -5.01 -13.58
N LEU A 168 -23.78 -4.31 -14.11
CA LEU A 168 -25.03 -4.89 -14.62
C LEU A 168 -25.02 -5.16 -16.13
N GLN A 169 -23.86 -5.01 -16.78
CA GLN A 169 -23.75 -5.24 -18.22
C GLN A 169 -24.13 -6.67 -18.58
N GLY A 170 -25.09 -6.80 -19.52
CA GLY A 170 -25.53 -8.09 -20.02
C GLY A 170 -26.59 -8.81 -19.19
N TYR A 171 -27.02 -8.21 -18.08
CA TYR A 171 -28.16 -8.71 -17.29
C TYR A 171 -29.47 -8.09 -17.77
N GLY A 172 -30.52 -8.88 -17.78
CA GLY A 172 -31.88 -8.47 -18.13
C GLY A 172 -32.79 -8.34 -16.89
N ASN A 173 -34.09 -8.12 -17.13
CA ASN A 173 -35.07 -8.06 -16.04
C ASN A 173 -35.10 -9.37 -15.23
N GLY A 174 -35.26 -9.25 -13.93
CA GLY A 174 -35.29 -10.37 -12.98
C GLY A 174 -34.45 -10.12 -11.74
N GLU A 175 -34.27 -11.18 -10.96
CA GLU A 175 -33.41 -11.17 -9.78
C GLU A 175 -32.09 -11.87 -10.11
N HIS A 176 -30.98 -11.20 -9.81
CA HIS A 176 -29.64 -11.67 -10.13
C HIS A 176 -28.72 -11.56 -8.91
N ASN A 177 -27.83 -12.55 -8.76
CA ASN A 177 -26.78 -12.54 -7.75
C ASN A 177 -25.45 -12.24 -8.45
N ILE A 178 -25.02 -10.99 -8.40
CA ILE A 178 -23.93 -10.44 -9.19
C ILE A 178 -22.70 -10.24 -8.30
N ALA A 179 -21.52 -10.63 -8.79
CA ALA A 179 -20.29 -10.38 -8.08
C ALA A 179 -20.03 -8.88 -8.04
N ALA A 180 -19.75 -8.35 -6.85
CA ALA A 180 -19.33 -6.98 -6.66
C ALA A 180 -17.81 -6.88 -6.69
N ASP A 181 -17.31 -5.80 -7.25
CA ASP A 181 -15.94 -5.38 -7.14
C ASP A 181 -15.84 -4.47 -5.90
N ILE A 182 -15.12 -4.94 -4.88
CA ILE A 182 -15.03 -4.26 -3.59
C ILE A 182 -13.80 -3.37 -3.61
N ASP A 183 -14.01 -2.10 -3.37
CA ASP A 183 -12.96 -1.12 -3.19
C ASP A 183 -12.75 -0.90 -1.68
N VAL A 184 -11.59 -1.27 -1.22
CA VAL A 184 -11.09 -1.03 0.13
C VAL A 184 -9.79 -0.27 -0.01
N ASP A 185 -9.69 0.88 0.56
CA ASP A 185 -8.64 1.89 0.40
C ASP A 185 -7.23 1.42 0.83
N ASN A 186 -6.98 0.10 0.84
CA ASN A 186 -5.73 -0.45 1.29
C ASN A 186 -5.35 -1.76 0.56
N GLU A 187 -4.24 -1.70 -0.19
CA GLU A 187 -3.65 -2.85 -0.89
C GLU A 187 -3.28 -4.03 0.03
N LEU A 188 -3.31 -3.82 1.35
CA LEU A 188 -2.97 -4.84 2.35
C LEU A 188 -4.16 -5.75 2.72
N TYR A 189 -5.37 -5.44 2.24
CA TYR A 189 -6.55 -6.26 2.52
C TYR A 189 -6.83 -7.27 1.40
N GLN A 190 -7.25 -8.45 1.82
CA GLN A 190 -7.82 -9.44 0.92
C GLN A 190 -9.32 -9.53 1.20
N VAL A 191 -10.12 -9.32 0.16
CA VAL A 191 -11.58 -9.41 0.25
C VAL A 191 -12.05 -10.67 -0.45
N LYS A 192 -12.90 -11.43 0.22
CA LYS A 192 -13.57 -12.56 -0.38
C LYS A 192 -14.62 -12.09 -1.36
N THR A 193 -14.75 -12.74 -2.51
CA THR A 193 -15.75 -12.40 -3.51
C THR A 193 -17.16 -12.31 -2.90
N VAL A 194 -17.73 -11.13 -2.96
CA VAL A 194 -19.09 -10.84 -2.47
C VAL A 194 -20.06 -10.89 -3.65
N ARG A 195 -21.21 -11.51 -3.45
CA ARG A 195 -22.30 -11.51 -4.43
C ARG A 195 -23.48 -10.73 -3.86
N ILE A 196 -23.97 -9.78 -4.65
CA ILE A 196 -25.03 -8.86 -4.25
C ILE A 196 -26.30 -9.22 -5.00
N PRO A 197 -27.42 -9.45 -4.30
CA PRO A 197 -28.70 -9.68 -4.95
C PRO A 197 -29.28 -8.36 -5.47
N VAL A 198 -29.45 -8.29 -6.78
CA VAL A 198 -29.98 -7.13 -7.48
C VAL A 198 -31.26 -7.51 -8.21
N LYS A 199 -32.31 -6.73 -8.02
CA LYS A 199 -33.56 -6.84 -8.77
C LYS A 199 -33.62 -5.79 -9.86
N MET A 200 -33.85 -6.24 -11.08
CA MET A 200 -33.97 -5.42 -12.28
C MET A 200 -35.40 -5.51 -12.83
N THR A 201 -36.03 -4.35 -13.06
CA THR A 201 -37.40 -4.24 -13.57
C THR A 201 -37.43 -3.27 -14.73
N ALA A 202 -38.26 -3.56 -15.75
CA ALA A 202 -38.52 -2.61 -16.83
C ALA A 202 -39.11 -1.31 -16.28
N GLU A 203 -38.68 -0.18 -16.81
CA GLU A 203 -39.28 1.10 -16.51
C GLU A 203 -40.62 1.20 -17.26
N ASP A 204 -41.73 1.25 -16.53
CA ASP A 204 -43.04 1.48 -17.14
C ASP A 204 -43.08 2.88 -17.78
N THR A 205 -43.01 2.92 -19.09
CA THR A 205 -43.26 4.14 -19.85
C THR A 205 -44.78 4.38 -19.76
N GLU A 206 -45.25 5.18 -18.82
CA GLU A 206 -46.60 5.68 -18.84
C GLU A 206 -46.81 6.43 -20.17
N ILE A 207 -47.39 5.74 -21.14
CA ILE A 207 -47.92 6.39 -22.33
C ILE A 207 -49.13 7.19 -21.88
N LYS A 208 -48.96 8.49 -21.68
CA LYS A 208 -50.03 9.42 -21.53
C LYS A 208 -50.84 9.43 -22.81
N SER A 209 -51.84 8.56 -22.90
CA SER A 209 -52.84 8.60 -23.97
C SER A 209 -53.61 9.89 -23.81
N THR A 210 -53.28 10.88 -24.61
CA THR A 210 -54.11 12.05 -24.83
C THR A 210 -55.34 11.59 -25.60
N GLU A 211 -56.41 11.35 -24.89
CA GLU A 211 -57.73 11.14 -25.42
C GLU A 211 -58.23 12.44 -26.07
N SER A 212 -58.07 12.50 -27.39
CA SER A 212 -58.65 13.54 -28.23
C SER A 212 -60.16 13.28 -28.36
N SER A 213 -60.99 13.86 -27.52
CA SER A 213 -62.41 13.86 -27.65
C SER A 213 -62.85 14.70 -28.87
N LYS A 214 -63.15 14.02 -29.94
CA LYS A 214 -63.79 14.58 -31.16
C LYS A 214 -65.28 14.87 -30.84
N LYS A 215 -65.57 16.12 -30.53
CA LYS A 215 -66.93 16.61 -30.42
C LYS A 215 -67.55 16.81 -31.82
N SER A 216 -68.29 15.84 -32.30
CA SER A 216 -69.09 15.94 -33.48
C SER A 216 -70.38 16.71 -33.13
N ALA A 217 -70.50 17.90 -33.67
CA ALA A 217 -71.75 18.63 -33.67
C ALA A 217 -72.60 18.18 -34.88
N SER A 218 -73.72 17.55 -34.65
CA SER A 218 -74.79 17.37 -35.63
C SER A 218 -75.89 18.42 -35.37
N LYS A 219 -76.10 19.28 -36.37
CA LYS A 219 -77.18 20.21 -36.48
C LYS A 219 -78.16 19.64 -37.47
N THR A 220 -79.45 19.53 -37.10
CA THR A 220 -80.55 19.42 -38.04
C THR A 220 -81.78 20.03 -37.41
N GLU A 221 -82.30 20.98 -38.10
CA GLU A 221 -83.63 21.54 -38.22
C GLU A 221 -84.59 21.52 -37.04
#